data_6b22748669a3db0bf218bf323e1db56c
#
_entry.id   6b22748669a3db0bf218bf323e1db56c
#
_cell.length_a   1.000
_cell.length_b   1.000
_cell.length_c   1.000
_cell.angle_alpha   90.00
_cell.angle_beta   90.00
_cell.angle_gamma   90.00
#
_symmetry.space_group_name_H-M   'P 1'
#
loop_
_entity.id
_entity.type
_entity.pdbx_description
1 polymer ?
#
loop_
_entity_poly.entity_id
_entity_poly.type
_entity_poly.pdbx_seq_one_letter_code
_entity_poly.pdbx_strand_id
1 'polypeptide(L)'
;MENSNFKKHETFTTYELNDRKFIINAYDPMLGNYILFQVINFVLPFGIGNMLNKEFGTESVAPTSVGTYKMMAKEDFMNLQKDILLTVNEEMPGGHLAPVLRENGTYGVNDVTMSMILKLLVASLAFNFKDFFKEFPSLEEFMNH
;
A
#
# COMPACT_ATOMS: atom_id res chain seq x y z
N MET A 1 -20.18 1.34 -27.80
CA MET A 1 -20.52 1.93 -26.55
C MET A 1 -19.81 1.28 -25.38
N GLU A 2 -19.38 2.10 -24.53
CA GLU A 2 -18.63 1.63 -23.38
C GLU A 2 -19.50 0.88 -22.40
N ASN A 3 -19.07 -0.28 -22.00
CA ASN A 3 -19.80 -1.01 -20.98
C ASN A 3 -19.33 -0.52 -19.61
N SER A 4 -20.26 0.03 -18.83
CA SER A 4 -19.93 0.63 -17.55
C SER A 4 -19.41 -0.38 -16.53
N ASN A 5 -19.57 -1.68 -16.78
CA ASN A 5 -19.06 -2.69 -15.85
C ASN A 5 -17.57 -2.95 -16.01
N PHE A 6 -16.98 -2.45 -17.08
CA PHE A 6 -15.57 -2.69 -17.32
C PHE A 6 -14.80 -1.40 -17.17
N LYS A 7 -14.24 -1.21 -15.99
CA LYS A 7 -13.35 -0.08 -15.76
C LYS A 7 -11.96 -0.45 -16.21
N LYS A 8 -11.28 0.51 -16.82
CA LYS A 8 -9.89 0.33 -17.15
C LYS A 8 -9.09 0.42 -15.87
N HIS A 9 -8.36 -0.62 -15.54
CA HIS A 9 -7.52 -0.63 -14.36
C HIS A 9 -6.27 0.18 -14.62
N GLU A 10 -5.94 1.03 -13.68
CA GLU A 10 -4.68 1.74 -13.73
C GLU A 10 -3.58 0.78 -13.32
N THR A 11 -2.49 0.79 -14.07
CA THR A 11 -1.35 -0.07 -13.76
C THR A 11 -0.34 0.61 -12.85
N PHE A 12 -0.41 1.93 -12.75
CA PHE A 12 0.48 2.68 -11.86
C PHE A 12 -0.10 4.06 -11.58
N THR A 13 0.45 4.71 -10.57
CA THR A 13 0.18 6.11 -10.31
C THR A 13 1.50 6.78 -9.91
N THR A 14 1.52 8.10 -9.93
CA THR A 14 2.69 8.84 -9.47
C THR A 14 2.41 9.41 -8.09
N TYR A 15 3.45 9.49 -7.27
CA TYR A 15 3.37 10.01 -5.93
C TYR A 15 4.56 10.94 -5.72
N GLU A 16 4.27 12.20 -5.38
CA GLU A 16 5.34 13.17 -5.19
C GLU A 16 5.61 13.35 -3.71
N LEU A 17 6.89 13.36 -3.36
CA LEU A 17 7.32 13.48 -1.99
C LEU A 17 8.63 14.26 -1.98
N ASN A 18 8.61 15.46 -1.39
CA ASN A 18 9.81 16.31 -1.24
C ASN A 18 10.55 16.50 -2.57
N ASP A 19 9.81 16.92 -3.59
CA ASP A 19 10.35 17.16 -4.94
C ASP A 19 10.89 15.94 -5.63
N ARG A 20 10.58 14.77 -5.12
CA ARG A 20 10.92 13.50 -5.75
C ARG A 20 9.64 12.86 -6.27
N LYS A 21 9.74 12.20 -7.40
CA LYS A 21 8.58 11.57 -8.03
C LYS A 21 8.74 10.06 -7.97
N PHE A 22 7.78 9.40 -7.39
CA PHE A 22 7.76 7.94 -7.28
C PHE A 22 6.66 7.36 -8.13
N ILE A 23 6.94 6.21 -8.71
CA ILE A 23 5.96 5.45 -9.47
C ILE A 23 5.50 4.30 -8.59
N ILE A 24 4.21 4.32 -8.26
CA ILE A 24 3.58 3.29 -7.45
C ILE A 24 2.88 2.34 -8.41
N ASN A 25 3.34 1.12 -8.47
CA ASN A 25 2.78 0.14 -9.40
C ASN A 25 1.69 -0.70 -8.76
N ALA A 26 0.76 -1.16 -9.58
CA ALA A 26 -0.24 -2.12 -9.14
C ALA A 26 0.43 -3.45 -8.81
N TYR A 27 -0.08 -4.11 -7.78
CA TYR A 27 0.44 -5.43 -7.40
C TYR A 27 -0.05 -6.48 -8.36
N ASP A 28 0.78 -7.51 -8.53
CA ASP A 28 0.27 -8.75 -9.11
C ASP A 28 -0.93 -9.20 -8.27
N PRO A 29 -2.01 -9.67 -8.89
CA PRO A 29 -3.23 -10.00 -8.12
C PRO A 29 -3.02 -10.99 -6.98
N MET A 30 -2.20 -11.99 -7.16
CA MET A 30 -1.97 -12.98 -6.10
C MET A 30 -1.14 -12.39 -4.96
N LEU A 31 -0.13 -11.61 -5.31
CA LEU A 31 0.64 -10.89 -4.29
C LEU A 31 -0.24 -9.88 -3.59
N GLY A 32 -1.09 -9.18 -4.34
CA GLY A 32 -1.99 -8.20 -3.77
C GLY A 32 -2.93 -8.80 -2.74
N ASN A 33 -3.46 -9.98 -3.02
CA ASN A 33 -4.33 -10.66 -2.06
C ASN A 33 -3.57 -11.01 -0.78
N TYR A 34 -2.35 -11.48 -0.91
CA TYR A 34 -1.54 -11.78 0.26
C TYR A 34 -1.31 -10.53 1.10
N ILE A 35 -0.92 -9.44 0.45
CA ILE A 35 -0.68 -8.17 1.15
C ILE A 35 -1.95 -7.68 1.82
N LEU A 36 -3.09 -7.78 1.13
CA LEU A 36 -4.36 -7.35 1.69
C LEU A 36 -4.68 -8.06 3.01
N PHE A 37 -4.53 -9.38 3.01
CA PHE A 37 -4.81 -10.13 4.23
C PHE A 37 -3.85 -9.80 5.36
N GLN A 38 -2.59 -9.53 5.04
CA GLN A 38 -1.64 -9.08 6.05
C GLN A 38 -2.04 -7.72 6.62
N VAL A 39 -2.48 -6.82 5.76
CA VAL A 39 -2.91 -5.49 6.20
C VAL A 39 -4.13 -5.60 7.12
N ILE A 40 -5.11 -6.39 6.74
CA ILE A 40 -6.32 -6.55 7.54
C ILE A 40 -5.98 -7.13 8.91
N ASN A 41 -5.13 -8.14 8.95
CA ASN A 41 -4.90 -8.87 10.19
C ASN A 41 -3.95 -8.17 11.14
N PHE A 42 -2.97 -7.42 10.62
CA PHE A 42 -1.90 -6.91 11.47
C PHE A 42 -1.74 -5.40 11.46
N VAL A 43 -2.00 -4.75 10.34
CA VAL A 43 -1.67 -3.33 10.20
C VAL A 43 -2.79 -2.43 10.70
N LEU A 44 -4.01 -2.69 10.29
CA LEU A 44 -5.14 -1.84 10.64
C LEU A 44 -5.40 -1.71 12.14
N PRO A 45 -5.25 -2.79 12.92
CA PRO A 45 -5.47 -2.67 14.36
C PRO A 45 -4.56 -1.66 15.06
N PHE A 46 -3.46 -1.26 14.43
CA PHE A 46 -2.52 -0.33 15.04
C PHE A 46 -2.79 1.13 14.67
N GLY A 47 -3.96 1.42 14.10
CA GLY A 47 -4.33 2.79 13.79
C GLY A 47 -3.90 3.29 12.44
N ILE A 48 -3.20 2.49 11.67
CA ILE A 48 -2.82 2.86 10.30
C ILE A 48 -4.06 3.04 9.44
N GLY A 49 -5.18 2.46 9.87
CA GLY A 49 -6.44 2.65 9.19
C GLY A 49 -6.80 4.12 8.99
N ASN A 50 -6.46 4.98 9.95
CA ASN A 50 -6.73 6.40 9.80
C ASN A 50 -5.91 7.02 8.67
N MET A 51 -4.68 6.59 8.49
CA MET A 51 -3.85 7.06 7.40
C MET A 51 -4.39 6.57 6.07
N LEU A 52 -4.81 5.33 6.02
CA LEU A 52 -5.40 4.76 4.81
C LEU A 52 -6.71 5.46 4.48
N ASN A 53 -7.50 5.81 5.48
CA ASN A 53 -8.74 6.54 5.26
C ASN A 53 -8.50 7.88 4.58
N LYS A 54 -7.47 8.59 5.00
CA LYS A 54 -7.13 9.87 4.38
C LYS A 54 -6.77 9.68 2.91
N GLU A 55 -5.95 8.68 2.63
CA GLU A 55 -5.51 8.44 1.26
C GLU A 55 -6.64 7.92 0.37
N PHE A 56 -7.52 7.10 0.92
CA PHE A 56 -8.66 6.57 0.17
C PHE A 56 -9.80 7.56 0.04
N GLY A 57 -9.85 8.57 0.90
CA GLY A 57 -10.98 9.47 0.91
C GLY A 57 -12.24 8.85 1.48
N THR A 58 -12.11 7.81 2.29
CA THR A 58 -13.25 7.16 2.92
C THR A 58 -13.14 7.31 4.43
N GLU A 59 -14.27 7.31 5.10
CA GLU A 59 -14.30 7.43 6.54
C GLU A 59 -14.59 6.11 7.22
N SER A 60 -14.64 5.06 6.47
CA SER A 60 -15.25 3.84 6.98
C SER A 60 -14.28 2.76 7.40
N VAL A 61 -13.00 2.97 7.23
CA VAL A 61 -12.02 2.00 7.71
C VAL A 61 -11.66 2.38 9.13
N ALA A 62 -12.52 2.04 10.05
CA ALA A 62 -12.29 2.33 11.45
C ALA A 62 -11.37 1.28 12.05
N PRO A 63 -10.51 1.66 12.99
CA PRO A 63 -9.77 0.64 13.71
C PRO A 63 -10.76 -0.25 14.42
N THR A 64 -10.59 -1.53 14.27
CA THR A 64 -11.41 -2.46 15.01
C THR A 64 -11.13 -2.27 16.48
N SER A 65 -12.10 -2.63 17.27
CA SER A 65 -12.02 -2.43 18.69
C SER A 65 -10.72 -2.96 19.26
N VAL A 66 -10.30 -2.29 20.27
CA VAL A 66 -9.05 -2.49 20.95
C VAL A 66 -9.11 -3.76 21.78
N GLY A 67 -9.43 -4.86 21.22
CA GLY A 67 -9.49 -6.06 22.01
C GLY A 67 -8.11 -6.65 22.16
N THR A 68 -7.89 -7.61 21.40
CA THR A 68 -6.63 -8.31 21.37
C THR A 68 -6.11 -8.27 19.97
N TYR A 69 -4.95 -7.72 19.80
CA TYR A 69 -4.27 -7.82 18.53
C TYR A 69 -2.86 -8.31 18.80
N LYS A 70 -2.34 -9.01 17.83
CA LYS A 70 -0.97 -9.51 17.92
C LYS A 70 -0.10 -8.63 17.07
N MET A 71 1.07 -8.34 17.57
CA MET A 71 2.07 -7.70 16.73
C MET A 71 2.56 -8.70 15.71
N MET A 72 2.73 -8.22 14.50
CA MET A 72 3.37 -9.02 13.49
C MET A 72 4.82 -9.28 13.89
N ALA A 73 5.30 -10.49 13.67
CA ALA A 73 6.70 -10.79 13.91
C ALA A 73 7.57 -9.87 13.07
N LYS A 74 8.73 -9.50 13.60
CA LYS A 74 9.62 -8.58 12.90
C LYS A 74 9.94 -9.08 11.49
N GLU A 75 10.24 -10.36 11.37
CA GLU A 75 10.60 -10.94 10.09
C GLU A 75 9.44 -10.82 9.08
N ASP A 76 8.23 -11.10 9.55
CA ASP A 76 7.05 -11.00 8.68
C ASP A 76 6.80 -9.57 8.24
N PHE A 77 6.96 -8.62 9.14
CA PHE A 77 6.79 -7.22 8.82
C PHE A 77 7.86 -6.74 7.85
N MET A 78 9.09 -7.17 8.06
CA MET A 78 10.17 -6.81 7.14
C MET A 78 9.90 -7.37 5.75
N ASN A 79 9.42 -8.61 5.67
CA ASN A 79 9.11 -9.21 4.38
C ASN A 79 7.94 -8.50 3.70
N LEU A 80 6.93 -8.11 4.47
CA LEU A 80 5.80 -7.36 3.92
C LEU A 80 6.26 -6.03 3.32
N GLN A 81 7.11 -5.30 4.04
CA GLN A 81 7.65 -4.05 3.53
C GLN A 81 8.44 -4.26 2.25
N LYS A 82 9.26 -5.32 2.21
CA LYS A 82 10.03 -5.64 1.02
C LYS A 82 9.13 -5.93 -0.17
N ASP A 83 8.09 -6.74 0.04
CA ASP A 83 7.17 -7.07 -1.03
C ASP A 83 6.54 -5.82 -1.63
N ILE A 84 6.16 -4.89 -0.78
CA ILE A 84 5.54 -3.65 -1.25
C ILE A 84 6.56 -2.76 -1.95
N LEU A 85 7.73 -2.56 -1.34
CA LEU A 85 8.72 -1.63 -1.88
C LEU A 85 9.34 -2.12 -3.19
N LEU A 86 9.36 -3.42 -3.43
CA LEU A 86 9.82 -3.95 -4.71
C LEU A 86 8.95 -3.48 -5.88
N THR A 87 7.76 -3.00 -5.61
CA THR A 87 6.86 -2.52 -6.66
C THR A 87 6.97 -1.02 -6.89
N VAL A 88 7.83 -0.32 -6.15
CA VAL A 88 7.92 1.13 -6.22
C VAL A 88 9.23 1.55 -6.85
N ASN A 89 9.16 2.51 -7.77
CA ASN A 89 10.34 3.07 -8.41
C ASN A 89 10.37 4.57 -8.20
N GLU A 90 11.55 5.15 -8.26
CA GLU A 90 11.68 6.60 -8.33
C GLU A 90 11.98 7.00 -9.76
N GLU A 91 11.26 7.99 -10.26
CA GLU A 91 11.56 8.54 -11.57
C GLU A 91 12.66 9.57 -11.41
N MET A 92 13.82 9.26 -11.98
CA MET A 92 15.00 10.12 -11.85
C MET A 92 14.94 11.26 -12.86
N PRO A 93 15.74 12.31 -12.65
CA PRO A 93 15.82 13.42 -13.60
C PRO A 93 16.17 12.93 -14.95
N GLY A 94 16.05 12.66 -15.82
CA GLY A 94 16.36 12.06 -17.09
C GLY A 94 15.29 11.08 -17.54
N GLY A 95 14.34 10.79 -16.65
CA GLY A 95 13.20 9.96 -17.00
C GLY A 95 13.38 8.47 -16.77
N HIS A 96 14.56 8.01 -16.39
CA HIS A 96 14.71 6.59 -16.11
C HIS A 96 14.19 6.26 -14.71
N LEU A 97 13.82 5.01 -14.50
CA LEU A 97 13.27 4.54 -13.24
C LEU A 97 14.33 3.80 -12.45
N ALA A 98 14.41 4.10 -11.15
CA ALA A 98 15.30 3.39 -10.25
C ALA A 98 14.44 2.69 -9.19
N PRO A 99 14.68 1.41 -8.91
CA PRO A 99 13.89 0.72 -7.89
C PRO A 99 14.21 1.28 -6.51
N VAL A 100 13.19 1.49 -5.70
CA VAL A 100 13.42 1.93 -4.32
C VAL A 100 14.14 0.82 -3.56
N LEU A 101 13.73 -0.41 -3.76
CA LEU A 101 14.38 -1.56 -3.15
C LEU A 101 14.71 -2.58 -4.23
N ARG A 102 15.94 -3.07 -4.21
CA ARG A 102 16.35 -4.12 -5.13
C ARG A 102 16.04 -5.48 -4.54
N GLU A 103 15.99 -6.47 -5.40
CA GLU A 103 15.68 -7.84 -4.95
C GLU A 103 16.70 -8.37 -3.96
N ASN A 104 17.93 -7.89 -4.01
CA ASN A 104 18.95 -8.31 -3.05
C ASN A 104 18.81 -7.61 -1.69
N GLY A 105 17.81 -6.76 -1.52
CA GLY A 105 17.56 -6.11 -0.24
C GLY A 105 18.24 -4.77 -0.07
N THR A 106 18.98 -4.29 -1.06
CA THR A 106 19.63 -2.99 -0.98
C THR A 106 18.75 -1.92 -1.62
N TYR A 107 18.91 -0.67 -1.16
CA TYR A 107 18.16 0.44 -1.74
C TYR A 107 18.75 0.84 -3.08
N GLY A 108 17.87 1.08 -4.04
CA GLY A 108 18.30 1.54 -5.36
C GLY A 108 18.24 3.03 -5.53
N VAL A 109 17.87 3.76 -4.49
CA VAL A 109 17.75 5.22 -4.52
C VAL A 109 18.47 5.79 -3.31
N ASN A 110 18.71 7.11 -3.35
CA ASN A 110 19.43 7.81 -2.28
C ASN A 110 18.48 8.40 -1.25
N ASP A 111 19.04 8.77 -0.11
CA ASP A 111 18.34 9.53 0.93
C ASP A 111 17.07 8.83 1.42
N VAL A 112 17.20 7.54 1.71
CA VAL A 112 16.10 6.75 2.22
C VAL A 112 15.96 7.00 3.72
N THR A 113 14.77 7.42 4.14
CA THR A 113 14.45 7.67 5.55
C THR A 113 13.26 6.84 5.98
N MET A 114 13.08 6.69 7.29
CA MET A 114 11.92 5.99 7.82
C MET A 114 10.61 6.63 7.35
N SER A 115 10.58 7.96 7.35
CA SER A 115 9.39 8.69 6.94
C SER A 115 9.05 8.41 5.48
N MET A 116 10.06 8.41 4.62
CA MET A 116 9.87 8.11 3.20
C MET A 116 9.32 6.70 3.02
N ILE A 117 9.92 5.73 3.70
CA ILE A 117 9.47 4.35 3.59
C ILE A 117 8.01 4.23 4.03
N LEU A 118 7.67 4.81 5.18
CA LEU A 118 6.29 4.73 5.66
C LEU A 118 5.31 5.36 4.67
N LYS A 119 5.65 6.52 4.14
CA LYS A 119 4.77 7.20 3.18
C LYS A 119 4.61 6.41 1.89
N LEU A 120 5.68 5.79 1.42
CA LEU A 120 5.59 4.95 0.23
C LEU A 120 4.75 3.70 0.47
N LEU A 121 4.88 3.10 1.65
CA LEU A 121 4.05 1.95 2.00
C LEU A 121 2.57 2.33 2.01
N VAL A 122 2.24 3.44 2.67
CA VAL A 122 0.85 3.89 2.75
C VAL A 122 0.31 4.24 1.37
N ALA A 123 1.10 4.97 0.57
CA ALA A 123 0.67 5.35 -0.77
C ALA A 123 0.43 4.12 -1.64
N SER A 124 1.29 3.13 -1.52
CA SER A 124 1.15 1.91 -2.30
C SER A 124 -0.10 1.13 -1.90
N LEU A 125 -0.35 1.01 -0.60
CA LEU A 125 -1.55 0.33 -0.11
C LEU A 125 -2.81 1.09 -0.54
N ALA A 126 -2.76 2.42 -0.44
CA ALA A 126 -3.90 3.24 -0.83
C ALA A 126 -4.23 3.06 -2.31
N PHE A 127 -3.23 3.13 -3.16
CA PHE A 127 -3.45 2.97 -4.58
C PHE A 127 -4.01 1.60 -4.94
N ASN A 128 -3.47 0.56 -4.32
CA ASN A 128 -3.84 -0.81 -4.69
C ASN A 128 -5.17 -1.26 -4.10
N PHE A 129 -5.57 -0.72 -2.95
CA PHE A 129 -6.74 -1.23 -2.25
C PHE A 129 -7.90 -0.24 -2.16
N LYS A 130 -7.80 0.91 -2.81
CA LYS A 130 -8.86 1.92 -2.73
C LYS A 130 -10.21 1.38 -3.17
N ASP A 131 -10.23 0.60 -4.23
CA ASP A 131 -11.50 0.06 -4.75
C ASP A 131 -12.07 -1.00 -3.82
N PHE A 132 -11.18 -1.81 -3.23
CA PHE A 132 -11.61 -2.80 -2.27
C PHE A 132 -12.32 -2.14 -1.09
N PHE A 133 -11.70 -1.10 -0.52
CA PHE A 133 -12.30 -0.45 0.64
C PHE A 133 -13.56 0.33 0.30
N LYS A 134 -13.74 0.71 -0.94
CA LYS A 134 -15.00 1.30 -1.38
C LYS A 134 -16.12 0.27 -1.43
N GLU A 135 -15.80 -0.95 -1.85
CA GLU A 135 -16.78 -2.02 -1.90
C GLU A 135 -17.12 -2.55 -0.51
N PHE A 136 -16.16 -2.50 0.39
CA PHE A 136 -16.32 -2.98 1.76
C PHE A 136 -16.03 -1.81 2.70
N PRO A 137 -16.98 -0.89 2.86
CA PRO A 137 -16.72 0.32 3.65
C PRO A 137 -16.43 0.03 5.11
N SER A 138 -16.77 -1.14 5.59
CA SER A 138 -16.45 -1.55 6.95
C SER A 138 -15.70 -2.86 6.91
N LEU A 139 -14.52 -2.88 7.51
CA LEU A 139 -13.78 -4.13 7.62
C LEU A 139 -14.53 -5.15 8.46
N GLU A 140 -15.23 -4.65 9.46
CA GLU A 140 -16.05 -5.52 10.28
C GLU A 140 -17.09 -6.24 9.45
N GLU A 141 -17.72 -5.51 8.54
CA GLU A 141 -18.67 -6.08 7.62
C GLU A 141 -18.04 -7.16 6.74
N PHE A 142 -16.85 -6.88 6.22
CA PHE A 142 -16.14 -7.85 5.41
C PHE A 142 -15.77 -9.08 6.22
N MET A 143 -15.29 -8.90 7.43
CA MET A 143 -14.84 -10.01 8.26
C MET A 143 -15.96 -10.89 8.78
N ASN A 144 -17.18 -10.37 8.80
CA ASN A 144 -18.35 -11.13 9.25
C ASN A 144 -19.03 -11.90 8.14
N HIS A 145 -18.53 -11.82 6.95
CA HIS A 145 -19.00 -12.58 5.80
C HIS A 145 -18.08 -13.77 5.52
#